data_3bcc61336fc0b89b86a24c6b334e8804
#
_entry.id   3bcc61336fc0b89b86a24c6b334e8804
#
_cell.length_a   1.000
_cell.length_b   1.000
_cell.length_c   1.000
_cell.angle_alpha   90.00
_cell.angle_beta   90.00
_cell.angle_gamma   90.00
#
_symmetry.space_group_name_H-M   'P 1'
#
loop_
_entity.id
_entity.type
_entity.pdbx_description
1 polymer ?
#
loop_
_entity_poly.entity_id
_entity_poly.type
_entity_poly.pdbx_seq_one_letter_code
_entity_poly.pdbx_strand_id
1 'polypeptide(L)'
;MKRMNVVIAVLLAALSLPGFASCDSDDGEGTPPVPTVTLTGAQVRDRIAGGWVGQMVGVVASGWTEFAYLGRIIPPGEVPEWDPFAFFTAWMQDDLYVEVPFLMAMRQAGVQADWKALGDAFIGTEFQLWHGNLAARDALKAGLGAPASGHYSNNPHCDDIDWQIEADYLGLMTPGLTRQAIELSWRQGHVIGFGDGVYGGVFVAAMHAEAFVATSLQQVIDAGLAAIPPDTDFRRVLQIAIHDDNRLTFR
;
A
#
# COMPACT_ATOMS: atom_id res chain seq x y z
N MET A 1 15.27 26.14 -18.17
CA MET A 1 14.55 25.13 -17.38
C MET A 1 14.54 25.58 -15.91
N LYS A 2 13.40 26.07 -15.41
CA LYS A 2 13.27 26.45 -13.99
C LYS A 2 13.31 25.17 -13.14
N ARG A 3 14.23 25.11 -12.20
CA ARG A 3 14.25 24.05 -11.19
C ARG A 3 13.01 24.20 -10.30
N MET A 4 12.08 23.31 -10.44
CA MET A 4 10.91 23.24 -9.57
C MET A 4 11.31 22.47 -8.32
N ASN A 5 11.53 23.19 -7.23
CA ASN A 5 11.71 22.55 -5.91
C ASN A 5 10.32 22.23 -5.37
N VAL A 6 10.06 20.95 -5.15
CA VAL A 6 8.84 20.50 -4.47
C VAL A 6 9.18 20.44 -2.99
N VAL A 7 8.56 21.33 -2.22
CA VAL A 7 8.63 21.29 -0.74
C VAL A 7 7.48 20.43 -0.26
N ILE A 8 7.81 19.27 0.28
CA ILE A 8 6.83 18.37 0.89
C ILE A 8 6.88 18.64 2.40
N ALA A 9 5.85 19.30 2.92
CA ALA A 9 5.66 19.48 4.35
C ALA A 9 4.97 18.23 4.91
N VAL A 10 5.67 17.42 5.70
CA VAL A 10 5.08 16.29 6.40
C VAL A 10 4.51 16.80 7.72
N LEU A 11 3.19 16.93 7.78
CA LEU A 11 2.47 17.19 9.03
C LEU A 11 2.39 15.85 9.81
N LEU A 12 3.32 15.64 10.73
CA LEU A 12 3.17 14.63 11.78
C LEU A 12 2.11 15.14 12.77
N ALA A 13 0.82 14.94 12.43
CA ALA A 13 -0.25 15.14 13.39
C ALA A 13 -0.27 13.94 14.34
N ALA A 14 0.23 14.14 15.56
CA ALA A 14 -0.04 13.22 16.65
C ALA A 14 -1.57 13.11 16.82
N LEU A 15 -2.11 11.91 16.62
CA LEU A 15 -3.51 11.60 16.91
C LEU A 15 -3.74 11.66 18.42
N SER A 16 -4.16 12.82 18.91
CA SER A 16 -4.87 12.94 20.17
C SER A 16 -6.36 12.95 19.86
N LEU A 17 -7.05 11.89 20.32
CA LEU A 17 -8.52 11.84 20.33
C LEU A 17 -9.09 12.99 21.17
N PRO A 18 -10.22 13.61 20.77
CA PRO A 18 -10.75 14.75 21.50
C PRO A 18 -11.44 14.30 22.77
N GLY A 19 -10.82 14.59 23.91
CA GLY A 19 -11.51 14.75 25.17
C GLY A 19 -11.89 16.22 25.30
N PHE A 20 -13.18 16.51 25.44
CA PHE A 20 -13.69 17.84 25.72
C PHE A 20 -13.18 18.35 27.07
N ALA A 21 -12.44 19.44 27.09
CA ALA A 21 -12.43 20.42 28.16
C ALA A 21 -11.84 21.75 27.65
N SER A 22 -12.67 22.75 27.62
CA SER A 22 -12.31 24.15 27.53
C SER A 22 -11.56 24.58 28.81
N CYS A 23 -10.45 25.29 28.65
CA CYS A 23 -10.07 26.44 29.48
C CYS A 23 -8.84 27.15 28.87
N ASP A 24 -9.00 28.44 28.68
CA ASP A 24 -7.96 29.39 28.32
C ASP A 24 -6.78 29.37 29.29
N SER A 25 -5.57 29.33 28.76
CA SER A 25 -4.43 30.10 29.28
C SER A 25 -3.37 30.16 28.18
N ASP A 26 -3.15 31.36 27.73
CA ASP A 26 -2.10 31.84 26.84
C ASP A 26 -0.75 31.70 27.55
N ASP A 27 0.02 30.67 27.22
CA ASP A 27 1.44 30.60 27.51
C ASP A 27 2.15 30.12 26.25
N GLY A 28 2.84 31.07 25.60
CA GLY A 28 3.50 30.93 24.32
C GLY A 28 4.69 29.95 24.33
N GLU A 29 4.42 28.67 24.32
CA GLU A 29 5.37 27.67 23.84
C GLU A 29 5.09 27.45 22.34
N GLY A 30 5.98 27.99 21.51
CA GLY A 30 5.92 27.81 20.07
C GLY A 30 5.93 26.32 19.74
N THR A 31 4.89 25.85 19.05
CA THR A 31 4.84 24.49 18.49
C THR A 31 6.17 24.21 17.80
N PRO A 32 6.88 23.13 18.17
CA PRO A 32 8.16 22.81 17.54
C PRO A 32 7.96 22.73 16.01
N PRO A 33 8.90 23.25 15.22
CA PRO A 33 8.78 23.24 13.77
C PRO A 33 8.61 21.80 13.28
N VAL A 34 7.58 21.57 12.46
CA VAL A 34 7.36 20.29 11.83
C VAL A 34 8.59 19.95 10.99
N PRO A 35 9.21 18.79 11.16
CA PRO A 35 10.35 18.39 10.35
C PRO A 35 9.96 18.40 8.87
N THR A 36 10.70 19.15 8.05
CA THR A 36 10.47 19.22 6.61
C THR A 36 11.60 18.52 5.88
N VAL A 37 11.25 17.66 4.93
CA VAL A 37 12.19 17.05 3.99
C VAL A 37 12.02 17.73 2.64
N THR A 38 13.12 18.21 2.07
CA THR A 38 13.12 18.81 0.74
C THR A 38 13.70 17.86 -0.27
N LEU A 39 12.90 17.46 -1.25
CA LEU A 39 13.33 16.62 -2.37
C LEU A 39 13.26 17.42 -3.67
N THR A 40 14.25 17.27 -4.54
CA THR A 40 14.17 17.78 -5.90
C THR A 40 13.23 16.91 -6.74
N GLY A 41 12.63 17.46 -7.80
CA GLY A 41 11.81 16.66 -8.71
C GLY A 41 12.56 15.48 -9.36
N ALA A 42 13.88 15.55 -9.48
CA ALA A 42 14.71 14.44 -9.95
C ALA A 42 14.77 13.32 -8.91
N GLN A 43 15.00 13.67 -7.64
CA GLN A 43 15.00 12.68 -6.54
C GLN A 43 13.64 12.01 -6.36
N VAL A 44 12.54 12.75 -6.49
CA VAL A 44 11.19 12.15 -6.43
C VAL A 44 10.99 11.15 -7.55
N ARG A 45 11.33 11.52 -8.81
CA ARG A 45 11.21 10.58 -9.95
C ARG A 45 12.09 9.34 -9.79
N ASP A 46 13.32 9.53 -9.33
CA ASP A 46 14.25 8.42 -9.09
C ASP A 46 13.71 7.45 -8.05
N ARG A 47 13.18 7.95 -6.94
CA ARG A 47 12.57 7.12 -5.88
C ARG A 47 11.31 6.41 -6.36
N ILE A 48 10.45 7.08 -7.15
CA ILE A 48 9.28 6.44 -7.76
C ILE A 48 9.73 5.30 -8.69
N ALA A 49 10.70 5.54 -9.57
CA ALA A 49 11.25 4.51 -10.44
C ALA A 49 11.87 3.36 -9.65
N GLY A 50 12.59 3.67 -8.57
CA GLY A 50 13.14 2.68 -7.65
C GLY A 50 12.07 1.83 -6.98
N GLY A 51 10.94 2.43 -6.59
CA GLY A 51 9.79 1.71 -6.02
C GLY A 51 9.20 0.70 -7.01
N TRP A 52 8.92 1.13 -8.25
CA TRP A 52 8.45 0.22 -9.31
C TRP A 52 9.44 -0.90 -9.61
N VAL A 53 10.72 -0.58 -9.72
CA VAL A 53 11.76 -1.61 -9.92
C VAL A 53 11.83 -2.56 -8.73
N GLY A 54 11.71 -2.04 -7.50
CA GLY A 54 11.70 -2.85 -6.27
C GLY A 54 10.55 -3.83 -6.24
N GLN A 55 9.32 -3.39 -6.59
CA GLN A 55 8.16 -4.24 -6.72
C GLN A 55 8.38 -5.34 -7.76
N MET A 56 8.82 -4.97 -8.97
CA MET A 56 9.13 -5.94 -10.04
C MET A 56 10.18 -6.97 -9.62
N VAL A 57 11.21 -6.57 -8.89
CA VAL A 57 12.22 -7.48 -8.34
C VAL A 57 11.62 -8.38 -7.27
N GLY A 58 10.83 -7.82 -6.36
CA GLY A 58 10.21 -8.54 -5.25
C GLY A 58 9.31 -9.66 -5.74
N VAL A 59 8.36 -9.34 -6.62
CA VAL A 59 7.37 -10.32 -7.11
C VAL A 59 8.05 -11.44 -7.91
N VAL A 60 9.05 -11.13 -8.71
CA VAL A 60 9.79 -12.16 -9.47
C VAL A 60 10.66 -13.02 -8.55
N ALA A 61 11.34 -12.42 -7.57
CA ALA A 61 12.17 -13.16 -6.62
C ALA A 61 11.34 -14.13 -5.76
N SER A 62 10.13 -13.75 -5.38
CA SER A 62 9.23 -14.57 -4.56
C SER A 62 8.46 -15.63 -5.36
N GLY A 63 8.20 -15.40 -6.63
CA GLY A 63 7.40 -16.29 -7.47
C GLY A 63 7.90 -17.75 -7.54
N TRP A 64 9.21 -17.98 -7.42
CA TRP A 64 9.79 -19.32 -7.38
C TRP A 64 9.47 -20.10 -6.10
N THR A 65 9.12 -19.41 -5.02
CA THR A 65 8.84 -19.99 -3.72
C THR A 65 7.34 -20.00 -3.39
N GLU A 66 6.54 -19.29 -4.19
CA GLU A 66 5.10 -19.18 -4.02
C GLU A 66 4.45 -20.60 -4.01
N PHE A 67 3.63 -20.85 -3.00
CA PHE A 67 3.00 -22.15 -2.71
C PHE A 67 3.95 -23.35 -2.54
N ALA A 68 5.28 -23.20 -2.68
CA ALA A 68 6.23 -24.30 -2.58
C ALA A 68 6.60 -24.64 -1.12
N TYR A 69 6.48 -23.67 -0.21
CA TYR A 69 6.94 -23.79 1.18
C TYR A 69 5.84 -23.53 2.22
N LEU A 70 4.62 -23.96 1.95
CA LEU A 70 3.49 -23.72 2.82
C LEU A 70 3.73 -24.26 4.25
N GLY A 71 3.57 -23.40 5.24
CA GLY A 71 3.68 -23.72 6.67
C GLY A 71 5.10 -24.01 7.17
N ARG A 72 6.15 -23.69 6.40
CA ARG A 72 7.54 -23.86 6.82
C ARG A 72 8.44 -22.71 6.36
N ILE A 73 9.49 -22.44 7.13
CA ILE A 73 10.55 -21.52 6.75
C ILE A 73 11.42 -22.16 5.65
N ILE A 74 11.76 -21.41 4.62
CA ILE A 74 12.65 -21.86 3.55
C ILE A 74 14.06 -22.03 4.11
N PRO A 75 14.68 -23.22 4.03
CA PRO A 75 16.06 -23.40 4.45
C PRO A 75 17.00 -22.53 3.59
N PRO A 76 18.06 -21.93 4.18
CA PRO A 76 18.96 -21.04 3.44
C PRO A 76 19.57 -21.65 2.17
N GLY A 77 19.80 -22.96 2.15
CA GLY A 77 20.32 -23.68 0.96
C GLY A 77 19.27 -23.99 -0.12
N GLU A 78 17.98 -23.76 0.17
CA GLU A 78 16.85 -23.98 -0.76
C GLU A 78 16.31 -22.66 -1.32
N VAL A 79 16.84 -21.51 -0.88
CA VAL A 79 16.49 -20.19 -1.46
C VAL A 79 17.01 -20.14 -2.90
N PRO A 80 16.14 -19.94 -3.91
CA PRO A 80 16.56 -19.87 -5.30
C PRO A 80 17.59 -18.76 -5.53
N GLU A 81 18.57 -19.03 -6.39
CA GLU A 81 19.47 -17.97 -6.84
C GLU A 81 18.72 -16.96 -7.72
N TRP A 82 19.06 -15.68 -7.58
CA TRP A 82 18.47 -14.62 -8.37
C TRP A 82 18.82 -14.77 -9.85
N ASP A 83 17.80 -14.87 -10.70
CA ASP A 83 17.94 -14.82 -12.16
C ASP A 83 17.55 -13.40 -12.66
N PRO A 84 18.52 -12.59 -13.12
CA PRO A 84 18.22 -11.24 -13.61
C PRO A 84 17.34 -11.23 -14.87
N PHE A 85 17.26 -12.33 -15.63
CA PHE A 85 16.36 -12.42 -16.79
C PHE A 85 14.90 -12.64 -16.38
N ALA A 86 14.65 -13.20 -15.22
CA ALA A 86 13.30 -13.35 -14.68
C ALA A 86 12.60 -12.00 -14.47
N PHE A 87 13.34 -10.91 -14.25
CA PHE A 87 12.80 -9.55 -14.14
C PHE A 87 11.89 -9.17 -15.33
N PHE A 88 12.18 -9.65 -16.53
CA PHE A 88 11.37 -9.36 -17.72
C PHE A 88 10.02 -10.09 -17.72
N THR A 89 9.75 -10.97 -16.78
CA THR A 89 8.44 -11.63 -16.61
C THR A 89 7.53 -10.92 -15.61
N ALA A 90 8.01 -9.91 -14.90
CA ALA A 90 7.27 -9.21 -13.86
C ALA A 90 5.89 -8.68 -14.32
N TRP A 91 5.80 -8.24 -15.58
CA TRP A 91 4.54 -7.75 -16.17
C TRP A 91 3.42 -8.80 -16.23
N MET A 92 3.73 -10.08 -16.02
CA MET A 92 2.76 -11.18 -15.99
C MET A 92 2.15 -11.37 -14.59
N GLN A 93 2.64 -10.66 -13.59
CA GLN A 93 2.20 -10.77 -12.20
C GLN A 93 1.03 -9.83 -11.93
N ASP A 94 0.03 -10.34 -11.20
CA ASP A 94 -1.17 -9.57 -10.83
C ASP A 94 -0.85 -8.38 -9.93
N ASP A 95 0.13 -8.50 -9.06
CA ASP A 95 0.70 -7.39 -8.29
C ASP A 95 0.89 -6.12 -9.14
N LEU A 96 1.29 -6.28 -10.41
CA LEU A 96 1.60 -5.15 -11.30
C LEU A 96 0.44 -4.77 -12.21
N TYR A 97 -0.20 -5.76 -12.87
CA TYR A 97 -1.19 -5.39 -13.88
C TYR A 97 -2.54 -4.95 -13.28
N VAL A 98 -2.87 -5.37 -12.05
CA VAL A 98 -4.11 -4.94 -11.40
C VAL A 98 -4.06 -3.48 -10.94
N GLU A 99 -2.91 -2.94 -10.61
CA GLU A 99 -2.76 -1.52 -10.30
C GLU A 99 -3.10 -0.59 -11.47
N VAL A 100 -2.84 -1.05 -12.70
CA VAL A 100 -2.95 -0.22 -13.92
C VAL A 100 -4.35 0.35 -14.14
N PRO A 101 -5.47 -0.40 -14.09
CA PRO A 101 -6.80 0.16 -14.25
C PRO A 101 -7.15 1.22 -13.20
N PHE A 102 -6.75 1.03 -11.94
CA PHE A 102 -6.97 2.02 -10.89
C PHE A 102 -6.15 3.29 -11.15
N LEU A 103 -4.89 3.14 -11.55
CA LEU A 103 -4.04 4.27 -11.94
C LEU A 103 -4.63 5.03 -13.14
N MET A 104 -5.15 4.31 -14.12
CA MET A 104 -5.82 4.92 -15.29
C MET A 104 -7.12 5.63 -14.91
N ALA A 105 -7.92 5.08 -14.00
CA ALA A 105 -9.10 5.75 -13.46
C ALA A 105 -8.73 7.07 -12.80
N MET A 106 -7.69 7.06 -11.95
CA MET A 106 -7.19 8.29 -11.31
C MET A 106 -6.65 9.31 -12.31
N ARG A 107 -5.98 8.85 -13.37
CA ARG A 107 -5.50 9.73 -14.44
C ARG A 107 -6.64 10.42 -15.18
N GLN A 108 -7.77 9.75 -15.38
CA GLN A 108 -8.93 10.27 -16.12
C GLN A 108 -9.87 11.11 -15.25
N ALA A 109 -10.19 10.63 -14.05
CA ALA A 109 -11.16 11.25 -13.15
C ALA A 109 -10.53 12.13 -12.05
N GLY A 110 -9.19 12.15 -11.98
CA GLY A 110 -8.44 12.84 -10.92
C GLY A 110 -8.07 11.92 -9.77
N VAL A 111 -7.13 12.39 -8.93
CA VAL A 111 -6.60 11.63 -7.77
C VAL A 111 -7.71 11.17 -6.80
N GLN A 112 -8.82 11.92 -6.77
CA GLN A 112 -9.98 11.62 -5.92
C GLN A 112 -11.06 10.82 -6.65
N ALA A 113 -10.69 10.05 -7.70
CA ALA A 113 -11.62 9.17 -8.42
C ALA A 113 -12.58 8.46 -7.44
N ASP A 114 -13.87 8.52 -7.74
CA ASP A 114 -14.89 7.90 -6.91
C ASP A 114 -14.97 6.39 -7.16
N TRP A 115 -15.73 5.69 -6.32
CA TRP A 115 -15.90 4.24 -6.43
C TRP A 115 -16.50 3.80 -7.78
N LYS A 116 -17.31 4.67 -8.39
CA LYS A 116 -17.87 4.35 -9.72
C LYS A 116 -16.78 4.35 -10.79
N ALA A 117 -15.94 5.39 -10.82
CA ALA A 117 -14.85 5.48 -11.79
C ALA A 117 -13.84 4.35 -11.62
N LEU A 118 -13.52 3.98 -10.37
CA LEU A 118 -12.62 2.87 -10.06
C LEU A 118 -13.24 1.52 -10.49
N GLY A 119 -14.50 1.28 -10.14
CA GLY A 119 -15.22 0.06 -10.51
C GLY A 119 -15.39 -0.09 -12.01
N ASP A 120 -15.76 0.99 -12.73
CA ASP A 120 -15.88 0.99 -14.18
C ASP A 120 -14.56 0.64 -14.88
N ALA A 121 -13.44 1.18 -14.39
CA ALA A 121 -12.12 0.86 -14.91
C ALA A 121 -11.74 -0.61 -14.67
N PHE A 122 -12.09 -1.15 -13.51
CA PHE A 122 -11.79 -2.53 -13.15
C PHE A 122 -12.67 -3.53 -13.95
N ILE A 123 -13.96 -3.26 -14.12
CA ILE A 123 -14.86 -4.07 -14.97
C ILE A 123 -14.34 -4.18 -16.41
N GLY A 124 -13.75 -3.09 -16.93
CA GLY A 124 -13.25 -3.01 -18.31
C GLY A 124 -12.01 -3.87 -18.58
N THR A 125 -11.48 -4.59 -17.59
CA THR A 125 -10.30 -5.42 -17.72
C THR A 125 -10.63 -6.85 -18.17
N GLU A 126 -9.72 -7.45 -18.97
CA GLU A 126 -9.86 -8.82 -19.47
C GLU A 126 -8.75 -9.76 -18.99
N PHE A 127 -7.77 -9.23 -18.25
CA PHE A 127 -6.70 -10.05 -17.70
C PHE A 127 -7.23 -11.07 -16.67
N GLN A 128 -6.44 -12.12 -16.46
CA GLN A 128 -6.79 -13.15 -15.50
C GLN A 128 -6.75 -12.61 -14.08
N LEU A 129 -7.72 -13.02 -13.27
CA LEU A 129 -7.82 -12.68 -11.86
C LEU A 129 -8.13 -13.94 -11.05
N TRP A 130 -7.80 -13.87 -9.77
CA TRP A 130 -8.07 -14.91 -8.79
C TRP A 130 -8.77 -14.32 -7.57
N HIS A 131 -9.21 -15.15 -6.66
CA HIS A 131 -9.69 -14.84 -5.32
C HIS A 131 -10.52 -13.55 -5.20
N GLY A 132 -10.08 -12.60 -4.36
CA GLY A 132 -10.80 -11.36 -4.07
C GLY A 132 -11.01 -10.49 -5.29
N ASN A 133 -10.02 -10.38 -6.16
CA ASN A 133 -10.08 -9.63 -7.42
C ASN A 133 -11.13 -10.20 -8.38
N LEU A 134 -11.13 -11.53 -8.57
CA LEU A 134 -12.08 -12.19 -9.47
C LEU A 134 -13.52 -12.02 -8.94
N ALA A 135 -13.73 -12.32 -7.66
CA ALA A 135 -15.03 -12.20 -7.03
C ALA A 135 -15.57 -10.75 -7.07
N ALA A 136 -14.70 -9.77 -6.83
CA ALA A 136 -15.08 -8.36 -6.93
C ALA A 136 -15.45 -7.95 -8.35
N ARG A 137 -14.68 -8.36 -9.38
CA ARG A 137 -14.99 -8.06 -10.77
C ARG A 137 -16.29 -8.72 -11.22
N ASP A 138 -16.56 -9.93 -10.77
CA ASP A 138 -17.81 -10.63 -11.06
C ASP A 138 -19.01 -9.95 -10.38
N ALA A 139 -18.85 -9.50 -9.13
CA ALA A 139 -19.86 -8.71 -8.41
C ALA A 139 -20.16 -7.39 -9.13
N LEU A 140 -19.12 -6.68 -9.57
CA LEU A 140 -19.26 -5.45 -10.35
C LEU A 140 -19.99 -5.70 -11.69
N LYS A 141 -19.64 -6.77 -12.40
CA LYS A 141 -20.32 -7.19 -13.65
C LYS A 141 -21.78 -7.57 -13.42
N ALA A 142 -22.10 -8.08 -12.23
CA ALA A 142 -23.48 -8.36 -11.82
C ALA A 142 -24.25 -7.08 -11.41
N GLY A 143 -23.63 -5.91 -11.46
CA GLY A 143 -24.26 -4.63 -11.16
C GLY A 143 -24.13 -4.17 -9.70
N LEU A 144 -23.34 -4.87 -8.89
CA LEU A 144 -23.03 -4.43 -7.53
C LEU A 144 -21.86 -3.40 -7.60
N GLY A 145 -22.18 -2.12 -7.44
CA GLY A 145 -21.15 -1.07 -7.44
C GLY A 145 -20.25 -1.15 -6.18
N ALA A 146 -19.02 -0.63 -6.29
CA ALA A 146 -18.17 -0.47 -5.11
C ALA A 146 -18.80 0.55 -4.12
N PRO A 147 -18.68 0.35 -2.81
CA PRO A 147 -17.87 -0.65 -2.11
C PRO A 147 -18.59 -2.00 -1.89
N ALA A 148 -19.82 -2.19 -2.40
CA ALA A 148 -20.55 -3.44 -2.20
C ALA A 148 -19.88 -4.64 -2.88
N SER A 149 -19.14 -4.42 -3.97
CA SER A 149 -18.37 -5.46 -4.68
C SER A 149 -17.29 -6.10 -3.82
N GLY A 150 -16.59 -5.32 -3.00
CA GLY A 150 -15.56 -5.83 -2.10
C GLY A 150 -16.09 -6.34 -0.76
N HIS A 151 -17.36 -6.05 -0.42
CA HIS A 151 -17.90 -6.35 0.89
C HIS A 151 -18.07 -7.85 1.13
N TYR A 152 -17.82 -8.32 2.34
CA TYR A 152 -17.89 -9.75 2.75
C TYR A 152 -19.20 -10.46 2.39
N SER A 153 -20.30 -9.74 2.26
CA SER A 153 -21.59 -10.32 1.84
C SER A 153 -21.63 -10.71 0.36
N ASN A 154 -20.74 -10.18 -0.45
CA ASN A 154 -20.75 -10.32 -1.91
C ASN A 154 -19.42 -10.86 -2.45
N ASN A 155 -18.36 -10.80 -1.66
CA ASN A 155 -17.04 -11.30 -1.98
C ASN A 155 -16.56 -12.25 -0.88
N PRO A 156 -16.58 -13.57 -1.10
CA PRO A 156 -16.13 -14.55 -0.11
C PRO A 156 -14.61 -14.54 0.12
N HIS A 157 -13.86 -13.81 -0.70
CA HIS A 157 -12.41 -13.62 -0.66
C HIS A 157 -12.03 -12.19 -0.30
N CYS A 158 -12.90 -11.46 0.37
CA CYS A 158 -12.74 -10.02 0.65
C CYS A 158 -11.56 -9.69 1.56
N ASP A 159 -11.06 -10.65 2.32
CA ASP A 159 -9.95 -10.54 3.27
C ASP A 159 -8.68 -11.27 2.81
N ASP A 160 -8.66 -11.71 1.54
CA ASP A 160 -7.46 -12.27 0.91
C ASP A 160 -6.40 -11.18 0.65
N ILE A 161 -5.24 -11.60 0.18
CA ILE A 161 -4.03 -10.77 0.02
C ILE A 161 -4.11 -9.72 -1.11
N ASP A 162 -5.09 -9.83 -2.01
CA ASP A 162 -5.14 -9.10 -3.28
C ASP A 162 -4.80 -7.60 -3.16
N TRP A 163 -5.50 -6.86 -2.30
CA TRP A 163 -5.21 -5.42 -2.16
C TRP A 163 -3.85 -5.13 -1.51
N GLN A 164 -3.32 -6.04 -0.72
CA GLN A 164 -1.99 -5.87 -0.11
C GLN A 164 -0.88 -5.84 -1.16
N ILE A 165 -1.00 -6.64 -2.22
CA ILE A 165 0.00 -6.75 -3.28
C ILE A 165 -0.17 -5.71 -4.39
N GLU A 166 -1.22 -4.88 -4.33
CA GLU A 166 -1.64 -3.98 -5.41
C GLU A 166 -1.72 -2.50 -4.98
N ALA A 167 -1.27 -2.15 -3.77
CA ALA A 167 -1.42 -0.81 -3.22
C ALA A 167 -0.14 0.05 -3.27
N ASP A 168 0.95 -0.48 -3.74
CA ASP A 168 2.29 0.14 -3.77
C ASP A 168 2.28 1.49 -4.47
N TYR A 169 1.64 1.56 -5.64
CA TYR A 169 1.60 2.77 -6.46
C TYR A 169 0.97 3.96 -5.73
N LEU A 170 0.05 3.73 -4.78
CA LEU A 170 -0.58 4.81 -4.02
C LEU A 170 0.42 5.50 -3.11
N GLY A 171 1.30 4.74 -2.47
CA GLY A 171 2.41 5.31 -1.72
C GLY A 171 3.41 6.01 -2.62
N LEU A 172 3.71 5.45 -3.80
CA LEU A 172 4.61 6.07 -4.78
C LEU A 172 4.03 7.35 -5.38
N MET A 173 2.70 7.49 -5.47
CA MET A 173 2.02 8.69 -5.91
C MET A 173 1.93 9.79 -4.85
N THR A 174 2.13 9.45 -3.59
CA THR A 174 1.98 10.35 -2.43
C THR A 174 3.27 10.47 -1.62
N PRO A 175 4.40 10.90 -2.22
CA PRO A 175 5.71 10.96 -1.56
C PRO A 175 5.67 11.75 -0.26
N GLY A 176 5.91 11.09 0.88
CA GLY A 176 5.87 11.69 2.22
C GLY A 176 4.49 12.14 2.70
N LEU A 177 3.44 11.84 1.96
CA LEU A 177 2.05 12.20 2.28
C LEU A 177 1.30 10.94 2.77
N THR A 178 1.81 10.33 3.84
CA THR A 178 1.34 9.04 4.37
C THR A 178 -0.16 9.01 4.64
N ARG A 179 -0.73 10.12 5.15
CA ARG A 179 -2.18 10.23 5.37
C ARG A 179 -2.98 10.12 4.06
N GLN A 180 -2.52 10.76 2.99
CA GLN A 180 -3.16 10.69 1.67
C GLN A 180 -3.06 9.27 1.09
N ALA A 181 -1.92 8.61 1.26
CA ALA A 181 -1.76 7.21 0.86
C ALA A 181 -2.80 6.32 1.56
N ILE A 182 -2.97 6.47 2.87
CA ILE A 182 -3.96 5.75 3.68
C ILE A 182 -5.38 5.99 3.15
N GLU A 183 -5.78 7.25 2.96
CA GLU A 183 -7.12 7.63 2.49
C GLU A 183 -7.43 7.05 1.09
N LEU A 184 -6.47 7.12 0.18
CA LEU A 184 -6.60 6.58 -1.18
C LEU A 184 -6.65 5.05 -1.16
N SER A 185 -5.77 4.41 -0.41
CA SER A 185 -5.72 2.95 -0.30
C SER A 185 -6.98 2.39 0.34
N TRP A 186 -7.45 3.01 1.41
CA TRP A 186 -8.72 2.62 2.04
C TRP A 186 -9.89 2.68 1.06
N ARG A 187 -9.99 3.77 0.28
CA ARG A 187 -11.07 3.93 -0.71
C ARG A 187 -10.99 2.89 -1.82
N GLN A 188 -9.82 2.73 -2.40
CA GLN A 188 -9.66 1.85 -3.56
C GLN A 188 -9.73 0.37 -3.17
N GLY A 189 -9.18 0.01 -2.02
CA GLY A 189 -9.25 -1.35 -1.50
C GLY A 189 -10.68 -1.87 -1.33
N HIS A 190 -11.64 -0.99 -1.02
CA HIS A 190 -13.05 -1.37 -0.91
C HIS A 190 -13.73 -1.68 -2.26
N VAL A 191 -13.05 -1.52 -3.38
CA VAL A 191 -13.54 -2.04 -4.67
C VAL A 191 -13.44 -3.57 -4.71
N ILE A 192 -12.35 -4.11 -4.12
CA ILE A 192 -12.00 -5.54 -4.22
C ILE A 192 -11.98 -6.29 -2.90
N GLY A 193 -11.89 -5.60 -1.75
CA GLY A 193 -11.72 -6.21 -0.44
C GLY A 193 -12.53 -5.56 0.68
N PHE A 194 -12.43 -6.15 1.87
CA PHE A 194 -13.06 -5.64 3.09
C PHE A 194 -12.22 -6.06 4.31
N GLY A 195 -12.29 -5.27 5.40
CA GLY A 195 -11.61 -5.60 6.65
C GLY A 195 -10.09 -5.76 6.49
N ASP A 196 -9.55 -6.88 6.95
CA ASP A 196 -8.10 -7.16 6.94
C ASP A 196 -7.52 -7.17 5.52
N GLY A 197 -8.29 -7.57 4.49
CA GLY A 197 -7.89 -7.48 3.10
C GLY A 197 -7.62 -6.05 2.63
N VAL A 198 -8.39 -5.07 3.15
CA VAL A 198 -8.13 -3.64 2.88
C VAL A 198 -6.97 -3.12 3.71
N TYR A 199 -6.85 -3.55 4.97
CA TYR A 199 -5.78 -3.09 5.85
C TYR A 199 -4.39 -3.50 5.36
N GLY A 200 -4.27 -4.63 4.67
CA GLY A 200 -3.02 -5.04 4.02
C GLY A 200 -2.50 -3.97 3.05
N GLY A 201 -3.34 -3.52 2.13
CA GLY A 201 -2.97 -2.47 1.18
C GLY A 201 -2.78 -1.09 1.83
N VAL A 202 -3.55 -0.75 2.87
CA VAL A 202 -3.35 0.49 3.64
C VAL A 202 -1.97 0.49 4.30
N PHE A 203 -1.56 -0.63 4.89
CA PHE A 203 -0.23 -0.82 5.47
C PHE A 203 0.87 -0.58 4.44
N VAL A 204 0.77 -1.24 3.28
CA VAL A 204 1.76 -1.15 2.19
C VAL A 204 1.83 0.26 1.61
N ALA A 205 0.69 0.88 1.30
CA ALA A 205 0.65 2.26 0.78
C ALA A 205 1.26 3.27 1.75
N ALA A 206 1.00 3.12 3.06
CA ALA A 206 1.58 3.98 4.09
C ALA A 206 3.11 3.83 4.16
N MET A 207 3.61 2.59 4.11
CA MET A 207 5.05 2.30 4.09
C MET A 207 5.73 2.94 2.87
N HIS A 208 5.19 2.78 1.67
CA HIS A 208 5.76 3.36 0.46
C HIS A 208 5.77 4.89 0.48
N ALA A 209 4.71 5.52 0.98
CA ALA A 209 4.68 6.98 1.15
C ALA A 209 5.74 7.47 2.14
N GLU A 210 5.88 6.81 3.29
CA GLU A 210 6.85 7.15 4.32
C GLU A 210 8.30 6.93 3.87
N ALA A 211 8.55 5.91 3.04
CA ALA A 211 9.88 5.61 2.51
C ALA A 211 10.55 6.76 1.76
N PHE A 212 9.78 7.75 1.29
CA PHE A 212 10.34 8.97 0.68
C PHE A 212 11.02 9.90 1.66
N VAL A 213 10.68 9.82 2.94
CA VAL A 213 11.14 10.78 3.96
C VAL A 213 11.80 10.09 5.16
N ALA A 214 11.58 8.80 5.34
CA ALA A 214 12.15 8.00 6.41
C ALA A 214 13.68 7.93 6.32
N THR A 215 14.33 7.82 7.48
CA THR A 215 15.79 7.64 7.62
C THR A 215 16.16 6.22 8.06
N SER A 216 15.17 5.38 8.36
CA SER A 216 15.37 3.98 8.72
C SER A 216 14.19 3.12 8.26
N LEU A 217 14.45 1.82 8.09
CA LEU A 217 13.41 0.84 7.80
C LEU A 217 12.37 0.75 8.92
N GLN A 218 12.82 0.92 10.18
CA GLN A 218 11.90 0.91 11.33
C GLN A 218 10.83 2.01 11.22
N GLN A 219 11.22 3.24 10.82
CA GLN A 219 10.25 4.31 10.59
C GLN A 219 9.22 3.97 9.52
N VAL A 220 9.63 3.30 8.45
CA VAL A 220 8.73 2.84 7.39
C VAL A 220 7.73 1.81 7.94
N ILE A 221 8.20 0.82 8.69
CA ILE A 221 7.35 -0.21 9.30
C ILE A 221 6.39 0.41 10.32
N ASP A 222 6.89 1.31 11.17
CA ASP A 222 6.08 2.00 12.18
C ASP A 222 4.95 2.83 11.55
N ALA A 223 5.22 3.49 10.41
CA ALA A 223 4.20 4.23 9.66
C ALA A 223 3.11 3.30 9.13
N GLY A 224 3.47 2.15 8.58
CA GLY A 224 2.51 1.13 8.15
C GLY A 224 1.67 0.61 9.31
N LEU A 225 2.30 0.25 10.44
CA LEU A 225 1.58 -0.19 11.64
C LEU A 225 0.64 0.87 12.20
N ALA A 226 1.04 2.15 12.19
CA ALA A 226 0.21 3.25 12.64
C ALA A 226 -1.02 3.49 11.75
N ALA A 227 -0.95 3.06 10.49
CA ALA A 227 -2.01 3.25 9.50
C ALA A 227 -3.22 2.32 9.67
N ILE A 228 -3.07 1.22 10.39
CA ILE A 228 -4.10 0.19 10.55
C ILE A 228 -4.60 0.11 12.00
N PRO A 229 -5.87 -0.30 12.24
CA PRO A 229 -6.41 -0.39 13.59
C PRO A 229 -5.60 -1.36 14.47
N PRO A 230 -5.49 -1.09 15.78
CA PRO A 230 -4.62 -1.85 16.67
C PRO A 230 -5.12 -3.27 17.01
N ASP A 231 -6.40 -3.53 16.83
CA ASP A 231 -7.12 -4.74 17.26
C ASP A 231 -7.50 -5.67 16.10
N THR A 232 -6.87 -5.49 14.93
CA THR A 232 -7.08 -6.35 13.76
C THR A 232 -6.20 -7.61 13.82
N ASP A 233 -6.66 -8.69 13.20
CA ASP A 233 -5.87 -9.93 13.08
C ASP A 233 -4.63 -9.71 12.22
N PHE A 234 -4.76 -8.93 11.14
CA PHE A 234 -3.65 -8.57 10.28
C PHE A 234 -2.52 -7.87 11.08
N ARG A 235 -2.86 -6.86 11.90
CA ARG A 235 -1.86 -6.19 12.75
C ARG A 235 -1.22 -7.13 13.75
N ARG A 236 -2.00 -8.05 14.33
CA ARG A 236 -1.47 -9.04 15.27
C ARG A 236 -0.43 -9.96 14.60
N VAL A 237 -0.70 -10.42 13.39
CA VAL A 237 0.25 -11.25 12.62
C VAL A 237 1.52 -10.48 12.28
N LEU A 238 1.40 -9.22 11.84
CA LEU A 238 2.56 -8.36 11.60
C LEU A 238 3.41 -8.16 12.84
N GLN A 239 2.79 -7.92 14.00
CA GLN A 239 3.51 -7.75 15.25
C GLN A 239 4.26 -9.03 15.67
N ILE A 240 3.66 -10.21 15.46
CA ILE A 240 4.34 -11.48 15.69
C ILE A 240 5.57 -11.59 14.77
N ALA A 241 5.40 -11.33 13.48
CA ALA A 241 6.50 -11.38 12.52
C ALA A 241 7.64 -10.42 12.88
N ILE A 242 7.33 -9.18 13.26
CA ILE A 242 8.32 -8.16 13.66
C ILE A 242 9.02 -8.54 14.97
N HIS A 243 8.32 -9.11 15.96
CA HIS A 243 8.92 -9.48 17.26
C HIS A 243 9.68 -10.80 17.20
N ASP A 244 9.27 -11.74 16.36
CA ASP A 244 10.02 -12.98 16.13
C ASP A 244 11.29 -12.76 15.31
N ASP A 245 11.46 -11.58 14.71
CA ASP A 245 12.62 -11.21 13.90
C ASP A 245 13.94 -11.11 14.70
N ASN A 246 13.92 -11.22 16.02
CA ASN A 246 15.12 -11.56 16.79
C ASN A 246 15.74 -12.93 16.38
N ARG A 247 15.06 -13.71 15.53
CA ARG A 247 15.54 -14.96 14.92
C ARG A 247 15.79 -14.86 13.41
N LEU A 248 15.23 -13.85 12.73
CA LEU A 248 15.41 -13.59 11.31
C LEU A 248 16.42 -12.46 11.12
N THR A 249 17.68 -12.71 11.40
CA THR A 249 18.74 -11.80 11.01
C THR A 249 18.87 -11.82 9.48
N PHE A 250 18.32 -10.83 8.81
CA PHE A 250 18.69 -10.51 7.43
C PHE A 250 20.19 -10.17 7.41
N ARG A 251 20.97 -11.05 6.79
CA ARG A 251 22.40 -10.84 6.55
C ARG A 251 22.60 -10.37 5.13
#